data_dff6e97e976e7cff4ee2c31a5b84f2bd
#
_entry.id   dff6e97e976e7cff4ee2c31a5b84f2bd
#
_cell.length_a   1.000
_cell.length_b   1.000
_cell.length_c   1.000
_cell.angle_alpha   90.00
_cell.angle_beta   90.00
_cell.angle_gamma   90.00
#
_symmetry.space_group_name_H-M   'P 1'
#
loop_
_entity.id
_entity.type
_entity.pdbx_description
1 polymer ?
#
loop_
_entity_poly.entity_id
_entity_poly.type
_entity_poly.pdbx_seq_one_letter_code
_entity_poly.pdbx_strand_id
1 'polypeptide(L)'
;NEESEMAFDGIVVANLAYELKEKLINGRISKIAQPETDELLLTVKSASGQYRLLISADASLPLLYLTDTNKPSPMTAPNFCMLLRKHISGGRIVDIYQPGLERIIHFKIEHLDELGDLCRKELIIEIMGKHSNIIFCSEDGKIIDSIKHVSAQMSSVREVLPGRDYFVPDTMSKADPLTVSFEEFSSHLTRKPMPVSKAIYTSFTGISPVTAEEICSLAGMDSSIAAKEYSEDLLLHLYTQFSIYLSAVKEHTFTPVIYFNGSEPKEFAALPLSHFSNYMPKEFSSISQVLETYYATRNQLTRIRQKSADLRHVVQTALERNRKKYDLQLRQLKDTESRDKYKVYGELINTYGYNVAPGEKRLEALNYYTNEIVSIPLDPVRTPQENAQRYFAKYNKQKRTFEALTVLCKETAEEISYLESVQTALDIALTENDLAEIKEELTNSGYIRRRYTKKKVKINNKPLHYISSDGFHIYVGKNNLQNDQLTSHFAVGNDWWFHAKQAPGSHVIRSEER
;
A
#
# COMPACT_ATOMS: atom_id res chain seq x y z
N ASN A 1 -12.70 7.26 -12.70
CA ASN A 1 -11.40 6.56 -12.57
C ASN A 1 -11.39 5.43 -11.51
N GLU A 2 -12.55 5.02 -11.00
CA GLU A 2 -12.69 3.96 -9.97
C GLU A 2 -12.80 2.54 -10.57
N GLU A 3 -12.95 2.41 -11.89
CA GLU A 3 -13.01 1.09 -12.55
C GLU A 3 -11.63 0.49 -12.90
N SER A 4 -10.54 1.24 -12.72
CA SER A 4 -9.20 0.82 -13.14
C SER A 4 -8.40 0.02 -12.11
N GLU A 5 -8.92 -0.19 -10.90
CA GLU A 5 -8.16 -0.81 -9.80
C GLU A 5 -8.74 -2.13 -9.25
N MET A 6 -9.73 -2.74 -9.92
CA MET A 6 -10.28 -3.99 -9.36
C MET A 6 -9.61 -5.22 -9.97
N ALA A 7 -8.64 -5.74 -9.22
CA ALA A 7 -8.05 -7.06 -9.43
C ALA A 7 -9.08 -8.22 -9.41
N PHE A 8 -10.26 -7.98 -8.83
CA PHE A 8 -11.37 -8.93 -8.77
C PHE A 8 -12.18 -8.89 -10.07
N ASP A 9 -11.62 -9.49 -11.13
CA ASP A 9 -12.24 -9.54 -12.46
C ASP A 9 -13.08 -10.81 -12.69
N GLY A 10 -13.65 -10.93 -13.88
CA GLY A 10 -14.48 -12.09 -14.24
C GLY A 10 -13.72 -13.42 -14.25
N ILE A 11 -12.42 -13.41 -14.49
CA ILE A 11 -11.57 -14.61 -14.48
C ILE A 11 -11.32 -15.09 -13.05
N VAL A 12 -11.08 -14.16 -12.13
CA VAL A 12 -10.99 -14.48 -10.70
C VAL A 12 -12.32 -15.04 -10.18
N VAL A 13 -13.44 -14.44 -10.61
CA VAL A 13 -14.79 -14.96 -10.26
C VAL A 13 -15.01 -16.34 -10.85
N ALA A 14 -14.53 -16.63 -12.07
CA ALA A 14 -14.62 -17.98 -12.68
C ALA A 14 -13.87 -19.04 -11.87
N ASN A 15 -12.63 -18.72 -11.45
CA ASN A 15 -11.87 -19.60 -10.57
C ASN A 15 -12.58 -19.83 -9.24
N LEU A 16 -13.14 -18.75 -8.65
CA LEU A 16 -13.87 -18.83 -7.40
C LEU A 16 -15.14 -19.68 -7.53
N ALA A 17 -15.93 -19.45 -8.59
CA ALA A 17 -17.14 -20.26 -8.86
C ALA A 17 -16.79 -21.76 -9.01
N TYR A 18 -15.71 -22.08 -9.70
CA TYR A 18 -15.21 -23.45 -9.81
C TYR A 18 -14.83 -24.02 -8.45
N GLU A 19 -14.01 -23.33 -7.66
CA GLU A 19 -13.60 -23.79 -6.32
C GLU A 19 -14.80 -24.00 -5.39
N LEU A 20 -15.76 -23.05 -5.38
CA LEU A 20 -16.95 -23.13 -4.55
C LEU A 20 -17.83 -24.31 -4.98
N LYS A 21 -17.96 -24.55 -6.29
CA LYS A 21 -18.70 -25.68 -6.82
C LYS A 21 -18.10 -27.02 -6.35
N GLU A 22 -16.78 -27.18 -6.48
CA GLU A 22 -16.07 -28.38 -6.03
C GLU A 22 -16.26 -28.67 -4.53
N LYS A 23 -16.27 -27.62 -3.69
CA LYS A 23 -16.29 -27.78 -2.23
C LYS A 23 -17.69 -27.77 -1.63
N LEU A 24 -18.63 -27.01 -2.20
CA LEU A 24 -19.92 -26.70 -1.57
C LEU A 24 -21.13 -27.40 -2.21
N ILE A 25 -21.01 -27.96 -3.41
CA ILE A 25 -22.12 -28.68 -4.05
C ILE A 25 -22.61 -29.81 -3.16
N ASN A 26 -23.93 -29.98 -3.10
CA ASN A 26 -24.65 -30.89 -2.21
C ASN A 26 -24.46 -30.63 -0.70
N GLY A 27 -23.70 -29.60 -0.34
CA GLY A 27 -23.53 -29.16 1.04
C GLY A 27 -24.82 -28.52 1.60
N ARG A 28 -25.02 -28.66 2.92
CA ARG A 28 -26.12 -28.06 3.63
C ARG A 28 -25.68 -26.81 4.40
N ILE A 29 -26.46 -25.74 4.28
CA ILE A 29 -26.24 -24.50 5.00
C ILE A 29 -26.60 -24.72 6.47
N SER A 30 -25.61 -24.89 7.33
CA SER A 30 -25.79 -25.19 8.75
C SER A 30 -25.89 -23.97 9.65
N LYS A 31 -25.30 -22.83 9.22
CA LYS A 31 -25.36 -21.57 9.96
C LYS A 31 -25.32 -20.39 9.02
N ILE A 32 -26.13 -19.37 9.34
CA ILE A 32 -26.18 -18.08 8.65
C ILE A 32 -25.95 -16.99 9.69
N ALA A 33 -24.95 -16.13 9.45
CA ALA A 33 -24.62 -14.99 10.30
C ALA A 33 -24.43 -13.75 9.43
N GLN A 34 -24.70 -12.59 9.98
CA GLN A 34 -24.45 -11.28 9.37
C GLN A 34 -23.62 -10.46 10.36
N PRO A 35 -22.27 -10.60 10.31
CA PRO A 35 -21.38 -9.91 11.24
C PRO A 35 -21.45 -8.38 11.13
N GLU A 36 -21.55 -7.87 9.90
CA GLU A 36 -21.65 -6.44 9.58
C GLU A 36 -22.91 -6.15 8.74
N THR A 37 -23.24 -4.90 8.54
CA THR A 37 -24.47 -4.47 7.83
C THR A 37 -24.53 -4.96 6.38
N ASP A 38 -23.38 -5.15 5.75
CA ASP A 38 -23.23 -5.53 4.35
C ASP A 38 -22.42 -6.82 4.15
N GLU A 39 -22.30 -7.64 5.20
CA GLU A 39 -21.50 -8.87 5.19
C GLU A 39 -22.30 -10.08 5.69
N LEU A 40 -22.19 -11.20 4.99
CA LEU A 40 -22.73 -12.50 5.40
C LEU A 40 -21.59 -13.51 5.64
N LEU A 41 -21.79 -14.40 6.59
CA LEU A 41 -20.96 -15.57 6.84
C LEU A 41 -21.85 -16.82 6.86
N LEU A 42 -21.71 -17.65 5.83
CA LEU A 42 -22.42 -18.92 5.71
C LEU A 42 -21.52 -20.06 6.14
N THR A 43 -22.01 -20.97 6.97
CA THR A 43 -21.32 -22.23 7.28
C THR A 43 -22.02 -23.35 6.52
N VAL A 44 -21.29 -24.05 5.68
CA VAL A 44 -21.78 -25.13 4.83
C VAL A 44 -21.11 -26.43 5.24
N LYS A 45 -21.88 -27.48 5.44
CA LYS A 45 -21.40 -28.85 5.69
C LYS A 45 -21.61 -29.68 4.43
N SER A 46 -20.52 -30.11 3.81
CA SER A 46 -20.51 -31.01 2.65
C SER A 46 -19.85 -32.34 2.98
N ALA A 47 -19.82 -33.26 2.03
CA ALA A 47 -19.14 -34.54 2.20
C ALA A 47 -17.63 -34.40 2.42
N SER A 48 -17.02 -33.36 1.85
CA SER A 48 -15.58 -33.06 1.97
C SER A 48 -15.19 -32.29 3.25
N GLY A 49 -16.16 -31.78 4.02
CA GLY A 49 -15.89 -31.06 5.26
C GLY A 49 -16.86 -29.93 5.57
N GLN A 50 -16.47 -29.13 6.54
CA GLN A 50 -17.21 -27.92 6.91
C GLN A 50 -16.45 -26.69 6.43
N TYR A 51 -17.12 -25.84 5.69
CA TYR A 51 -16.57 -24.63 5.10
C TYR A 51 -17.33 -23.39 5.59
N ARG A 52 -16.60 -22.28 5.74
CA ARG A 52 -17.20 -20.97 5.98
C ARG A 52 -17.01 -20.11 4.74
N LEU A 53 -18.11 -19.57 4.22
CA LEU A 53 -18.11 -18.66 3.08
C LEU A 53 -18.37 -17.24 3.59
N LEU A 54 -17.38 -16.38 3.49
CA LEU A 54 -17.50 -14.95 3.76
C LEU A 54 -17.92 -14.22 2.49
N ILE A 55 -18.96 -13.41 2.60
CA ILE A 55 -19.51 -12.61 1.51
C ILE A 55 -19.64 -11.19 2.00
N SER A 56 -18.99 -10.24 1.32
CA SER A 56 -19.09 -8.81 1.63
C SER A 56 -19.57 -8.04 0.40
N ALA A 57 -20.62 -7.25 0.58
CA ALA A 57 -21.09 -6.27 -0.39
C ALA A 57 -20.60 -4.86 -0.07
N ASP A 58 -19.53 -4.70 0.72
CA ASP A 58 -18.93 -3.38 1.00
C ASP A 58 -18.61 -2.65 -0.31
N ALA A 59 -18.89 -1.34 -0.34
CA ALA A 59 -18.75 -0.55 -1.57
C ALA A 59 -17.30 -0.38 -2.01
N SER A 60 -16.36 -0.37 -1.06
CA SER A 60 -14.93 -0.19 -1.30
C SER A 60 -14.17 -1.51 -1.35
N LEU A 61 -14.72 -2.56 -0.74
CA LEU A 61 -14.05 -3.85 -0.58
C LEU A 61 -15.04 -5.03 -0.69
N PRO A 62 -15.67 -5.22 -1.87
CA PRO A 62 -16.53 -6.38 -2.06
C PRO A 62 -15.70 -7.65 -2.12
N LEU A 63 -16.11 -8.67 -1.37
CA LEU A 63 -15.37 -9.91 -1.18
C LEU A 63 -16.27 -11.13 -1.23
N LEU A 64 -15.72 -12.23 -1.73
CA LEU A 64 -16.32 -13.56 -1.63
C LEU A 64 -15.21 -14.60 -1.60
N TYR A 65 -15.06 -15.33 -0.49
CA TYR A 65 -14.07 -16.41 -0.38
C TYR A 65 -14.37 -17.35 0.79
N LEU A 66 -13.80 -18.54 0.74
CA LEU A 66 -13.80 -19.49 1.85
C LEU A 66 -12.75 -19.07 2.88
N THR A 67 -13.09 -19.15 4.16
CA THR A 67 -12.21 -18.76 5.28
C THR A 67 -12.33 -19.72 6.46
N ASP A 68 -11.26 -19.90 7.21
CA ASP A 68 -11.27 -20.56 8.51
C ASP A 68 -11.59 -19.59 9.65
N THR A 69 -11.58 -18.29 9.37
CA THR A 69 -11.83 -17.24 10.36
C THR A 69 -13.31 -17.19 10.73
N ASN A 70 -13.59 -17.16 12.03
CA ASN A 70 -14.94 -16.89 12.54
C ASN A 70 -15.03 -15.44 12.98
N LYS A 71 -16.11 -14.75 12.57
CA LYS A 71 -16.37 -13.38 13.00
C LYS A 71 -17.47 -13.35 14.06
N PRO A 72 -17.35 -12.49 15.10
CA PRO A 72 -18.41 -12.29 16.07
C PRO A 72 -19.65 -11.73 15.37
N SER A 73 -20.80 -12.20 15.76
CA SER A 73 -22.10 -11.71 15.26
C SER A 73 -22.70 -10.73 16.25
N PRO A 74 -23.49 -9.75 15.80
CA PRO A 74 -24.24 -8.87 16.69
C PRO A 74 -25.24 -9.67 17.54
N MET A 75 -25.57 -9.16 18.72
CA MET A 75 -26.52 -9.83 19.64
C MET A 75 -27.89 -10.03 18.99
N THR A 76 -28.33 -9.08 18.17
CA THR A 76 -29.58 -9.16 17.40
C THR A 76 -29.24 -9.29 15.93
N ALA A 77 -29.70 -10.37 15.28
CA ALA A 77 -29.46 -10.58 13.86
C ALA A 77 -30.28 -9.58 13.02
N PRO A 78 -29.66 -8.97 11.98
CA PRO A 78 -30.36 -8.09 11.04
C PRO A 78 -31.49 -8.81 10.29
N ASN A 79 -32.47 -8.05 9.80
CA ASN A 79 -33.66 -8.58 9.13
C ASN A 79 -33.33 -9.50 7.94
N PHE A 80 -32.37 -9.12 7.10
CA PHE A 80 -31.96 -9.94 5.96
C PHE A 80 -31.39 -11.30 6.41
N CYS A 81 -30.58 -11.32 7.47
CA CYS A 81 -30.11 -12.57 8.06
C CYS A 81 -31.25 -13.45 8.60
N MET A 82 -32.19 -12.84 9.27
CA MET A 82 -33.36 -13.57 9.80
C MET A 82 -34.24 -14.16 8.67
N LEU A 83 -34.40 -13.41 7.59
CA LEU A 83 -35.11 -13.86 6.39
C LEU A 83 -34.41 -15.05 5.73
N LEU A 84 -33.07 -14.97 5.56
CA LEU A 84 -32.29 -16.09 5.02
C LEU A 84 -32.39 -17.33 5.95
N ARG A 85 -32.30 -17.15 7.27
CA ARG A 85 -32.46 -18.26 8.23
C ARG A 85 -33.84 -18.93 8.10
N LYS A 86 -34.88 -18.14 7.94
CA LYS A 86 -36.26 -18.69 7.76
C LYS A 86 -36.35 -19.56 6.50
N HIS A 87 -35.74 -19.14 5.39
CA HIS A 87 -35.97 -19.77 4.09
C HIS A 87 -34.91 -20.84 3.72
N ILE A 88 -33.64 -20.66 4.08
CA ILE A 88 -32.56 -21.51 3.56
C ILE A 88 -31.68 -22.15 4.65
N SER A 89 -32.02 -22.02 5.94
CA SER A 89 -31.34 -22.78 6.99
C SER A 89 -31.58 -24.27 6.80
N GLY A 90 -30.52 -25.08 6.77
CA GLY A 90 -30.58 -26.50 6.45
C GLY A 90 -30.77 -26.81 4.95
N GLY A 91 -30.95 -25.80 4.11
CA GLY A 91 -31.05 -25.95 2.65
C GLY A 91 -29.78 -26.52 2.02
N ARG A 92 -29.97 -27.23 0.91
CA ARG A 92 -28.93 -27.89 0.13
C ARG A 92 -28.51 -27.02 -1.06
N ILE A 93 -27.23 -26.75 -1.24
CA ILE A 93 -26.73 -26.06 -2.42
C ILE A 93 -26.68 -27.05 -3.58
N VAL A 94 -27.49 -26.82 -4.61
CA VAL A 94 -27.61 -27.75 -5.75
C VAL A 94 -26.88 -27.29 -6.99
N ASP A 95 -26.59 -25.99 -7.12
CA ASP A 95 -25.75 -25.45 -8.18
C ASP A 95 -25.08 -24.15 -7.75
N ILE A 96 -23.89 -23.91 -8.31
CA ILE A 96 -23.13 -22.67 -8.19
C ILE A 96 -22.61 -22.36 -9.59
N TYR A 97 -22.94 -21.17 -10.11
CA TYR A 97 -22.52 -20.77 -11.45
C TYR A 97 -22.31 -19.27 -11.59
N GLN A 98 -21.53 -18.91 -12.59
CA GLN A 98 -21.26 -17.54 -13.01
C GLN A 98 -21.90 -17.35 -14.41
N PRO A 99 -22.72 -16.31 -14.63
CA PRO A 99 -23.22 -15.99 -15.97
C PRO A 99 -22.09 -15.43 -16.87
N GLY A 100 -21.68 -16.17 -17.89
CA GLY A 100 -20.54 -15.78 -18.73
C GLY A 100 -19.29 -15.49 -17.89
N LEU A 101 -18.65 -14.34 -18.08
CA LEU A 101 -17.60 -13.81 -17.21
C LEU A 101 -18.05 -12.58 -16.39
N GLU A 102 -19.33 -12.50 -16.05
CA GLU A 102 -19.83 -11.44 -15.16
C GLU A 102 -19.23 -11.58 -13.75
N ARG A 103 -19.11 -10.47 -13.04
CA ARG A 103 -18.69 -10.48 -11.64
C ARG A 103 -19.84 -10.81 -10.70
N ILE A 104 -20.51 -11.91 -11.00
CA ILE A 104 -21.72 -12.39 -10.32
C ILE A 104 -21.61 -13.89 -10.11
N ILE A 105 -21.96 -14.35 -8.93
CA ILE A 105 -22.08 -15.79 -8.63
C ILE A 105 -23.50 -16.07 -8.12
N HIS A 106 -24.12 -17.09 -8.68
CA HIS A 106 -25.42 -17.59 -8.31
C HIS A 106 -25.30 -18.89 -7.50
N PHE A 107 -26.00 -18.96 -6.38
CA PHE A 107 -26.15 -20.17 -5.57
C PHE A 107 -27.61 -20.62 -5.64
N LYS A 108 -27.87 -21.78 -6.27
CA LYS A 108 -29.20 -22.41 -6.26
C LYS A 108 -29.32 -23.29 -5.03
N ILE A 109 -30.38 -23.08 -4.26
CA ILE A 109 -30.57 -23.71 -2.95
C ILE A 109 -31.92 -24.37 -2.92
N GLU A 110 -31.96 -25.66 -2.64
CA GLU A 110 -33.16 -26.45 -2.36
C GLU A 110 -33.44 -26.48 -0.85
N HIS A 111 -34.65 -26.25 -0.48
CA HIS A 111 -35.12 -26.36 0.91
C HIS A 111 -36.59 -26.84 0.93
N LEU A 112 -37.04 -27.29 2.08
CA LEU A 112 -38.44 -27.58 2.31
C LEU A 112 -39.15 -26.31 2.81
N ASP A 113 -40.32 -26.01 2.29
CA ASP A 113 -41.16 -24.93 2.78
C ASP A 113 -41.90 -25.31 4.08
N GLU A 114 -42.79 -24.44 4.58
CA GLU A 114 -43.53 -24.66 5.80
C GLU A 114 -44.54 -25.83 5.68
N LEU A 115 -44.91 -26.23 4.46
CA LEU A 115 -45.80 -27.36 4.16
C LEU A 115 -45.02 -28.67 3.92
N GLY A 116 -43.70 -28.60 3.84
CA GLY A 116 -42.82 -29.75 3.55
C GLY A 116 -42.61 -29.98 2.06
N ASP A 117 -43.03 -29.06 1.19
CA ASP A 117 -42.81 -29.14 -0.25
C ASP A 117 -41.41 -28.66 -0.60
N LEU A 118 -40.78 -29.31 -1.61
CA LEU A 118 -39.46 -28.96 -2.08
C LEU A 118 -39.52 -27.66 -2.90
N CYS A 119 -38.86 -26.64 -2.40
CA CYS A 119 -38.73 -25.32 -3.04
C CYS A 119 -37.30 -25.04 -3.45
N ARG A 120 -37.13 -24.23 -4.49
CA ARG A 120 -35.84 -23.69 -4.92
C ARG A 120 -35.80 -22.17 -4.74
N LYS A 121 -34.67 -21.69 -4.30
CA LYS A 121 -34.37 -20.27 -4.18
C LYS A 121 -32.96 -20.00 -4.63
N GLU A 122 -32.66 -18.75 -4.90
CA GLU A 122 -31.38 -18.34 -5.44
C GLU A 122 -30.79 -17.21 -4.60
N LEU A 123 -29.55 -17.40 -4.17
CA LEU A 123 -28.73 -16.34 -3.54
C LEU A 123 -27.72 -15.85 -4.57
N ILE A 124 -27.81 -14.57 -4.92
CA ILE A 124 -27.02 -13.94 -5.98
C ILE A 124 -26.05 -12.95 -5.37
N ILE A 125 -24.76 -13.11 -5.66
CA ILE A 125 -23.69 -12.27 -5.15
C ILE A 125 -23.13 -11.46 -6.30
N GLU A 126 -23.29 -10.14 -6.22
CA GLU A 126 -22.74 -9.20 -7.20
C GLU A 126 -21.51 -8.49 -6.63
N ILE A 127 -20.38 -8.58 -7.33
CA ILE A 127 -19.09 -8.02 -6.94
C ILE A 127 -18.73 -6.87 -7.89
N MET A 128 -19.38 -5.72 -7.72
CA MET A 128 -19.35 -4.59 -8.65
C MET A 128 -18.97 -3.26 -7.95
N GLY A 129 -17.97 -3.27 -7.04
CA GLY A 129 -17.58 -2.09 -6.28
C GLY A 129 -18.75 -1.49 -5.50
N LYS A 130 -19.01 -0.21 -5.67
CA LYS A 130 -20.11 0.49 -4.99
C LYS A 130 -21.51 -0.08 -5.30
N HIS A 131 -21.65 -0.82 -6.39
CA HIS A 131 -22.89 -1.47 -6.80
C HIS A 131 -22.99 -2.93 -6.33
N SER A 132 -22.05 -3.40 -5.54
CA SER A 132 -22.05 -4.75 -4.98
C SER A 132 -23.27 -4.97 -4.09
N ASN A 133 -23.86 -6.18 -4.19
CA ASN A 133 -25.06 -6.54 -3.46
C ASN A 133 -25.12 -8.05 -3.20
N ILE A 134 -25.94 -8.44 -2.25
CA ILE A 134 -26.35 -9.83 -1.99
C ILE A 134 -27.86 -9.87 -2.10
N ILE A 135 -28.36 -10.59 -3.10
CA ILE A 135 -29.78 -10.56 -3.49
C ILE A 135 -30.33 -11.97 -3.33
N PHE A 136 -31.48 -12.07 -2.69
CA PHE A 136 -32.19 -13.34 -2.49
C PHE A 136 -33.46 -13.38 -3.33
N CYS A 137 -33.54 -14.37 -4.22
CA CYS A 137 -34.63 -14.50 -5.19
C CYS A 137 -35.40 -15.82 -5.03
N SER A 138 -36.64 -15.81 -5.46
CA SER A 138 -37.46 -17.00 -5.72
C SER A 138 -37.01 -17.69 -7.02
N GLU A 139 -37.52 -18.90 -7.25
CA GLU A 139 -37.18 -19.69 -8.44
C GLU A 139 -37.60 -19.00 -9.76
N ASP A 140 -38.68 -18.22 -9.74
CA ASP A 140 -39.14 -17.42 -10.87
C ASP A 140 -38.42 -16.09 -11.08
N GLY A 141 -37.30 -15.86 -10.35
CA GLY A 141 -36.45 -14.70 -10.49
C GLY A 141 -36.94 -13.42 -9.80
N LYS A 142 -37.99 -13.50 -8.98
CA LYS A 142 -38.42 -12.34 -8.20
C LYS A 142 -37.58 -12.16 -6.95
N ILE A 143 -37.19 -10.91 -6.70
CA ILE A 143 -36.44 -10.52 -5.51
C ILE A 143 -37.31 -10.69 -4.28
N ILE A 144 -36.90 -11.55 -3.35
CA ILE A 144 -37.52 -11.70 -2.05
C ILE A 144 -37.02 -10.62 -1.11
N ASP A 145 -35.70 -10.42 -1.09
CA ASP A 145 -35.00 -9.34 -0.35
C ASP A 145 -33.55 -9.21 -0.81
N SER A 146 -32.85 -8.19 -0.31
CA SER A 146 -31.43 -7.96 -0.57
C SER A 146 -30.76 -7.31 0.63
N ILE A 147 -29.43 -7.48 0.74
CA ILE A 147 -28.68 -6.85 1.84
C ILE A 147 -28.64 -5.34 1.69
N LYS A 148 -28.71 -4.84 0.44
CA LYS A 148 -28.82 -3.41 0.11
C LYS A 148 -30.04 -3.19 -0.76
N HIS A 149 -30.96 -2.38 -0.30
CA HIS A 149 -32.09 -1.94 -1.11
C HIS A 149 -31.69 -0.80 -2.03
N VAL A 150 -32.01 -0.91 -3.31
CA VAL A 150 -31.75 0.11 -4.33
C VAL A 150 -33.07 0.57 -4.94
N SER A 151 -33.46 1.79 -4.63
CA SER A 151 -34.67 2.41 -5.16
C SER A 151 -34.44 3.13 -6.50
N ALA A 152 -35.48 3.49 -7.21
CA ALA A 152 -35.42 4.29 -8.43
C ALA A 152 -34.72 5.66 -8.24
N GLN A 153 -34.73 6.18 -7.02
CA GLN A 153 -34.01 7.43 -6.69
C GLN A 153 -32.48 7.22 -6.59
N MET A 154 -32.05 5.99 -6.24
CA MET A 154 -30.63 5.65 -6.08
C MET A 154 -29.98 5.14 -7.37
N SER A 155 -30.77 4.56 -8.27
CA SER A 155 -30.30 4.03 -9.54
C SER A 155 -31.31 4.23 -10.64
N SER A 156 -30.89 4.79 -11.77
CA SER A 156 -31.68 4.92 -12.99
C SER A 156 -31.71 3.63 -13.83
N VAL A 157 -30.87 2.64 -13.49
CA VAL A 157 -30.68 1.43 -14.28
C VAL A 157 -31.64 0.33 -13.85
N ARG A 158 -31.74 0.06 -12.54
CA ARG A 158 -32.64 -0.93 -11.97
C ARG A 158 -32.95 -0.65 -10.51
N GLU A 159 -34.09 -1.16 -10.07
CA GLU A 159 -34.43 -1.25 -8.66
C GLU A 159 -34.08 -2.63 -8.12
N VAL A 160 -33.54 -2.68 -6.89
CA VAL A 160 -33.33 -3.92 -6.13
C VAL A 160 -34.17 -3.84 -4.87
N LEU A 161 -35.41 -4.23 -4.99
CA LEU A 161 -36.42 -4.16 -3.93
C LEU A 161 -37.29 -5.44 -3.94
N PRO A 162 -37.87 -5.84 -2.80
CA PRO A 162 -38.79 -6.98 -2.73
C PRO A 162 -39.93 -6.89 -3.77
N GLY A 163 -40.20 -8.00 -4.45
CA GLY A 163 -41.24 -8.12 -5.47
C GLY A 163 -40.83 -7.67 -6.89
N ARG A 164 -39.66 -7.06 -7.07
CA ARG A 164 -39.10 -6.73 -8.39
C ARG A 164 -38.47 -7.96 -9.04
N ASP A 165 -38.42 -7.96 -10.38
CA ASP A 165 -37.72 -9.00 -11.12
C ASP A 165 -36.21 -8.74 -11.07
N TYR A 166 -35.44 -9.79 -10.83
CA TYR A 166 -33.96 -9.71 -10.91
C TYR A 166 -33.49 -9.77 -12.37
N PHE A 167 -32.60 -8.89 -12.75
CA PHE A 167 -31.91 -8.96 -14.02
C PHE A 167 -30.49 -8.34 -13.89
N VAL A 168 -29.57 -8.81 -14.71
CA VAL A 168 -28.24 -8.24 -14.84
C VAL A 168 -28.33 -7.03 -15.79
N PRO A 169 -27.97 -5.82 -15.35
CA PRO A 169 -28.03 -4.66 -16.25
C PRO A 169 -26.99 -4.77 -17.37
N ASP A 170 -27.44 -4.72 -18.61
CA ASP A 170 -26.53 -4.53 -19.76
C ASP A 170 -26.21 -3.04 -19.92
N THR A 171 -25.30 -2.55 -19.09
CA THR A 171 -24.94 -1.12 -19.08
C THR A 171 -23.89 -0.74 -20.12
N MET A 172 -23.16 -1.70 -20.71
CA MET A 172 -21.99 -1.44 -21.54
C MET A 172 -21.96 -2.18 -22.89
N SER A 173 -22.95 -3.01 -23.20
CA SER A 173 -23.02 -3.82 -24.44
C SER A 173 -21.70 -4.54 -24.74
N LYS A 174 -21.08 -5.10 -23.68
CA LYS A 174 -19.83 -5.86 -23.82
C LYS A 174 -20.12 -7.24 -24.38
N ALA A 175 -19.21 -7.72 -25.25
CA ALA A 175 -19.30 -9.06 -25.79
C ALA A 175 -18.81 -10.11 -24.79
N ASP A 176 -19.32 -11.35 -24.92
CA ASP A 176 -18.80 -12.48 -24.16
C ASP A 176 -17.44 -12.92 -24.75
N PRO A 177 -16.35 -12.79 -23.96
CA PRO A 177 -15.01 -13.11 -24.45
C PRO A 177 -14.80 -14.62 -24.69
N LEU A 178 -15.66 -15.48 -24.15
CA LEU A 178 -15.54 -16.92 -24.27
C LEU A 178 -16.08 -17.47 -25.61
N THR A 179 -16.93 -16.70 -26.30
CA THR A 179 -17.63 -17.14 -27.52
C THR A 179 -17.36 -16.26 -28.73
N VAL A 180 -16.68 -15.13 -28.57
CA VAL A 180 -16.41 -14.15 -29.62
C VAL A 180 -15.57 -14.75 -30.78
N SER A 181 -15.97 -14.47 -32.04
CA SER A 181 -15.20 -14.81 -33.24
C SER A 181 -14.08 -13.78 -33.48
N PHE A 182 -13.13 -14.12 -34.39
CA PHE A 182 -12.06 -13.16 -34.77
C PHE A 182 -12.64 -11.90 -35.41
N GLU A 183 -13.62 -12.03 -36.30
CA GLU A 183 -14.24 -10.90 -36.98
C GLU A 183 -14.92 -9.95 -36.00
N GLU A 184 -15.65 -10.51 -35.03
CA GLU A 184 -16.27 -9.72 -33.94
C GLU A 184 -15.22 -9.09 -33.04
N PHE A 185 -14.18 -9.83 -32.66
CA PHE A 185 -13.07 -9.34 -31.84
C PHE A 185 -12.37 -8.16 -32.53
N SER A 186 -11.95 -8.30 -33.78
CA SER A 186 -11.32 -7.25 -34.56
C SER A 186 -12.22 -6.01 -34.71
N SER A 187 -13.52 -6.23 -35.00
CA SER A 187 -14.52 -5.16 -35.09
C SER A 187 -14.66 -4.39 -33.79
N HIS A 188 -14.72 -5.07 -32.65
CA HIS A 188 -14.81 -4.43 -31.33
C HIS A 188 -13.59 -3.58 -31.02
N LEU A 189 -12.38 -4.06 -31.32
CA LEU A 189 -11.14 -3.35 -31.02
C LEU A 189 -10.92 -2.14 -31.91
N THR A 190 -11.28 -2.22 -33.21
CA THR A 190 -11.01 -1.15 -34.19
C THR A 190 -12.08 -0.06 -34.23
N ARG A 191 -13.23 -0.29 -33.57
CA ARG A 191 -14.38 0.64 -33.61
C ARG A 191 -14.04 2.03 -33.06
N LYS A 192 -13.15 2.13 -32.06
CA LYS A 192 -12.79 3.39 -31.39
C LYS A 192 -11.27 3.59 -31.43
N PRO A 193 -10.78 4.84 -31.66
CA PRO A 193 -9.36 5.15 -31.58
C PRO A 193 -8.89 5.24 -30.13
N MET A 194 -8.57 4.11 -29.54
CA MET A 194 -8.06 4.01 -28.17
C MET A 194 -6.96 2.94 -28.10
N PRO A 195 -6.08 2.97 -27.07
CA PRO A 195 -5.10 1.93 -26.82
C PRO A 195 -5.71 0.53 -26.89
N VAL A 196 -4.99 -0.44 -27.45
CA VAL A 196 -5.51 -1.80 -27.69
C VAL A 196 -5.88 -2.49 -26.39
N SER A 197 -5.11 -2.33 -25.31
CA SER A 197 -5.48 -2.86 -23.99
C SER A 197 -6.81 -2.28 -23.49
N LYS A 198 -7.00 -0.98 -23.67
CA LYS A 198 -8.25 -0.31 -23.30
C LYS A 198 -9.42 -0.79 -24.14
N ALA A 199 -9.20 -1.01 -25.44
CA ALA A 199 -10.22 -1.57 -26.34
C ALA A 199 -10.65 -2.97 -25.87
N ILE A 200 -9.71 -3.82 -25.41
CA ILE A 200 -10.01 -5.16 -24.90
C ILE A 200 -10.91 -5.07 -23.66
N TYR A 201 -10.47 -4.43 -22.57
CA TYR A 201 -11.24 -4.47 -21.32
C TYR A 201 -12.55 -3.67 -21.37
N THR A 202 -12.70 -2.73 -22.30
CA THR A 202 -13.95 -2.01 -22.50
C THR A 202 -14.94 -2.74 -23.40
N SER A 203 -14.48 -3.67 -24.25
CA SER A 203 -15.31 -4.40 -25.20
C SER A 203 -15.75 -5.78 -24.70
N PHE A 204 -15.04 -6.38 -23.77
CA PHE A 204 -15.30 -7.74 -23.31
C PHE A 204 -15.65 -7.80 -21.82
N THR A 205 -16.68 -8.58 -21.50
CA THR A 205 -17.14 -8.78 -20.13
C THR A 205 -16.07 -9.51 -19.29
N GLY A 206 -15.84 -9.06 -18.08
CA GLY A 206 -15.01 -9.75 -17.09
C GLY A 206 -13.51 -9.64 -17.32
N ILE A 207 -13.06 -8.90 -18.33
CA ILE A 207 -11.64 -8.62 -18.57
C ILE A 207 -11.24 -7.34 -17.83
N SER A 208 -10.23 -7.42 -16.97
CA SER A 208 -9.66 -6.26 -16.28
C SER A 208 -8.58 -5.58 -17.12
N PRO A 209 -8.21 -4.31 -16.79
CA PRO A 209 -7.04 -3.67 -17.39
C PRO A 209 -5.77 -4.50 -17.27
N VAL A 210 -5.53 -5.11 -16.12
CA VAL A 210 -4.35 -5.96 -15.85
C VAL A 210 -4.33 -7.19 -16.77
N THR A 211 -5.48 -7.84 -16.93
CA THR A 211 -5.62 -9.00 -17.84
C THR A 211 -5.46 -8.58 -19.29
N ALA A 212 -5.97 -7.41 -19.69
CA ALA A 212 -5.78 -6.90 -21.05
C ALA A 212 -4.31 -6.57 -21.36
N GLU A 213 -3.58 -6.00 -20.40
CA GLU A 213 -2.13 -5.77 -20.51
C GLU A 213 -1.37 -7.09 -20.63
N GLU A 214 -1.74 -8.13 -19.87
CA GLU A 214 -1.14 -9.45 -19.97
C GLU A 214 -1.32 -10.05 -21.37
N ILE A 215 -2.54 -9.98 -21.93
CA ILE A 215 -2.83 -10.51 -23.26
C ILE A 215 -2.00 -9.79 -24.32
N CYS A 216 -1.86 -8.44 -24.23
CA CYS A 216 -0.99 -7.66 -25.11
C CYS A 216 0.49 -8.06 -24.96
N SER A 217 0.94 -8.25 -23.71
CA SER A 217 2.31 -8.68 -23.42
C SER A 217 2.62 -10.08 -24.00
N LEU A 218 1.70 -11.02 -23.87
CA LEU A 218 1.81 -12.38 -24.45
C LEU A 218 1.86 -12.34 -25.98
N ALA A 219 1.16 -11.38 -26.59
CA ALA A 219 1.21 -11.14 -28.03
C ALA A 219 2.45 -10.34 -28.48
N GLY A 220 3.29 -9.85 -27.55
CA GLY A 220 4.44 -9.01 -27.87
C GLY A 220 4.06 -7.65 -28.48
N MET A 221 2.86 -7.14 -28.17
CA MET A 221 2.31 -5.91 -28.72
C MET A 221 2.38 -4.77 -27.72
N ASP A 222 2.63 -3.56 -28.22
CA ASP A 222 2.56 -2.35 -27.39
C ASP A 222 1.09 -2.03 -27.06
N SER A 223 0.71 -2.22 -25.81
CA SER A 223 -0.65 -2.04 -25.33
C SER A 223 -1.19 -0.61 -25.45
N SER A 224 -0.30 0.38 -25.59
CA SER A 224 -0.63 1.82 -25.70
C SER A 224 -1.02 2.27 -27.11
N ILE A 225 -0.71 1.50 -28.13
CA ILE A 225 -1.02 1.80 -29.53
C ILE A 225 -2.49 1.45 -29.81
N ALA A 226 -3.15 2.25 -30.66
CA ALA A 226 -4.54 2.00 -31.03
C ALA A 226 -4.67 0.77 -31.94
N ALA A 227 -5.69 -0.07 -31.68
CA ALA A 227 -5.90 -1.32 -32.41
C ALA A 227 -5.98 -1.15 -33.94
N LYS A 228 -6.52 -0.02 -34.42
CA LYS A 228 -6.63 0.32 -35.85
C LYS A 228 -5.28 0.55 -36.55
N GLU A 229 -4.19 0.75 -35.77
CA GLU A 229 -2.84 0.98 -36.32
C GLU A 229 -2.10 -0.34 -36.55
N TYR A 230 -2.64 -1.45 -36.06
CA TYR A 230 -2.10 -2.77 -36.28
C TYR A 230 -2.65 -3.42 -37.55
N SER A 231 -1.83 -4.26 -38.19
CA SER A 231 -2.28 -5.07 -39.33
C SER A 231 -3.25 -6.17 -38.90
N GLU A 232 -4.01 -6.69 -39.81
CA GLU A 232 -4.94 -7.79 -39.56
C GLU A 232 -4.23 -9.04 -39.04
N ASP A 233 -3.03 -9.33 -39.55
CA ASP A 233 -2.21 -10.47 -39.07
C ASP A 233 -1.81 -10.30 -37.58
N LEU A 234 -1.46 -9.10 -37.17
CA LEU A 234 -1.14 -8.81 -35.76
C LEU A 234 -2.38 -8.89 -34.87
N LEU A 235 -3.53 -8.41 -35.35
CA LEU A 235 -4.80 -8.57 -34.63
C LEU A 235 -5.23 -10.04 -34.53
N LEU A 236 -4.97 -10.85 -35.56
CA LEU A 236 -5.19 -12.29 -35.52
C LEU A 236 -4.27 -12.98 -34.51
N HIS A 237 -3.01 -12.55 -34.48
CA HIS A 237 -2.07 -13.05 -33.45
C HIS A 237 -2.53 -12.67 -32.03
N LEU A 238 -2.96 -11.44 -31.82
CA LEU A 238 -3.52 -10.99 -30.54
C LEU A 238 -4.76 -11.81 -30.15
N TYR A 239 -5.67 -12.07 -31.10
CA TYR A 239 -6.85 -12.91 -30.87
C TYR A 239 -6.46 -14.36 -30.51
N THR A 240 -5.41 -14.87 -31.13
CA THR A 240 -4.90 -16.21 -30.80
C THR A 240 -4.42 -16.26 -29.34
N GLN A 241 -3.62 -15.27 -28.90
CA GLN A 241 -3.17 -15.19 -27.50
C GLN A 241 -4.33 -14.96 -26.53
N PHE A 242 -5.29 -14.10 -26.89
CA PHE A 242 -6.52 -13.91 -26.14
C PHE A 242 -7.30 -15.23 -25.97
N SER A 243 -7.47 -15.99 -27.04
CA SER A 243 -8.17 -17.28 -27.01
C SER A 243 -7.42 -18.35 -26.20
N ILE A 244 -6.08 -18.41 -26.32
CA ILE A 244 -5.24 -19.30 -25.52
C ILE A 244 -5.34 -18.96 -24.04
N TYR A 245 -5.25 -17.67 -23.68
CA TYR A 245 -5.37 -17.24 -22.29
C TYR A 245 -6.73 -17.62 -21.70
N LEU A 246 -7.80 -17.44 -22.45
CA LEU A 246 -9.16 -17.78 -22.02
C LEU A 246 -9.48 -19.27 -22.08
N SER A 247 -8.70 -20.09 -22.80
CA SER A 247 -8.87 -21.55 -22.78
C SER A 247 -8.65 -22.12 -21.39
N ALA A 248 -7.70 -21.56 -20.62
CA ALA A 248 -7.47 -21.93 -19.23
C ALA A 248 -8.72 -21.73 -18.34
N VAL A 249 -9.53 -20.70 -18.63
CA VAL A 249 -10.80 -20.46 -17.93
C VAL A 249 -11.84 -21.53 -18.30
N LYS A 250 -11.96 -21.88 -19.59
CA LYS A 250 -12.87 -22.92 -20.09
C LYS A 250 -12.52 -24.30 -19.56
N GLU A 251 -11.22 -24.59 -19.45
CA GLU A 251 -10.68 -25.87 -18.99
C GLU A 251 -10.53 -25.96 -17.46
N HIS A 252 -10.82 -24.85 -16.75
CA HIS A 252 -10.65 -24.72 -15.30
C HIS A 252 -9.21 -24.99 -14.82
N THR A 253 -8.21 -24.64 -15.64
CA THR A 253 -6.78 -24.78 -15.33
C THR A 253 -6.23 -23.49 -14.72
N PHE A 254 -6.63 -23.20 -13.50
CA PHE A 254 -6.24 -21.98 -12.79
C PHE A 254 -4.94 -22.16 -12.01
N THR A 255 -4.16 -21.07 -11.89
CA THR A 255 -2.95 -20.98 -11.06
C THR A 255 -3.02 -19.70 -10.25
N PRO A 256 -3.75 -19.72 -9.12
CA PRO A 256 -3.94 -18.52 -8.30
C PRO A 256 -2.62 -17.99 -7.75
N VAL A 257 -2.34 -16.70 -7.93
CA VAL A 257 -1.06 -16.09 -7.61
C VAL A 257 -1.23 -14.70 -6.99
N ILE A 258 -0.34 -14.34 -6.07
CA ILE A 258 -0.17 -12.96 -5.57
C ILE A 258 1.24 -12.50 -5.95
N TYR A 259 1.35 -11.29 -6.45
CA TYR A 259 2.61 -10.60 -6.75
C TYR A 259 2.96 -9.62 -5.63
N PHE A 260 4.15 -9.79 -5.04
CA PHE A 260 4.61 -9.00 -3.90
C PHE A 260 5.74 -8.04 -4.27
N ASN A 261 5.70 -6.85 -3.67
CA ASN A 261 6.85 -5.96 -3.56
C ASN A 261 7.34 -6.00 -2.11
N GLY A 262 8.39 -6.79 -1.83
CA GLY A 262 8.76 -7.12 -0.47
C GLY A 262 7.63 -7.83 0.27
N SER A 263 7.09 -7.24 1.32
CA SER A 263 5.94 -7.76 2.08
C SER A 263 4.58 -7.23 1.63
N GLU A 264 4.55 -6.24 0.74
CA GLU A 264 3.32 -5.60 0.28
C GLU A 264 2.74 -6.33 -0.94
N PRO A 265 1.50 -6.88 -0.87
CA PRO A 265 0.85 -7.45 -2.03
C PRO A 265 0.43 -6.34 -2.99
N LYS A 266 0.87 -6.43 -4.25
CA LYS A 266 0.59 -5.44 -5.29
C LYS A 266 -0.58 -5.84 -6.16
N GLU A 267 -0.61 -7.09 -6.60
CA GLU A 267 -1.64 -7.60 -7.49
C GLU A 267 -1.90 -9.08 -7.21
N PHE A 268 -3.08 -9.56 -7.55
CA PHE A 268 -3.39 -10.98 -7.57
C PHE A 268 -4.13 -11.35 -8.85
N ALA A 269 -4.04 -12.61 -9.24
CA ALA A 269 -4.71 -13.11 -10.42
C ALA A 269 -5.05 -14.61 -10.28
N ALA A 270 -6.02 -15.06 -11.06
CA ALA A 270 -6.36 -16.48 -11.18
C ALA A 270 -5.42 -17.23 -12.15
N LEU A 271 -4.72 -16.50 -13.00
CA LEU A 271 -3.74 -17.00 -13.98
C LEU A 271 -2.45 -16.18 -13.87
N PRO A 272 -1.28 -16.74 -14.21
CA PRO A 272 -0.01 -16.00 -14.15
C PRO A 272 -0.02 -14.74 -15.02
N LEU A 273 0.70 -13.71 -14.55
CA LEU A 273 0.89 -12.42 -15.22
C LEU A 273 2.38 -12.25 -15.56
N SER A 274 2.76 -12.44 -16.82
CA SER A 274 4.15 -12.37 -17.28
C SER A 274 4.73 -10.95 -17.21
N HIS A 275 3.90 -9.93 -17.38
CA HIS A 275 4.31 -8.54 -17.32
C HIS A 275 4.61 -8.04 -15.88
N PHE A 276 4.29 -8.84 -14.84
CA PHE A 276 4.66 -8.57 -13.44
C PHE A 276 6.04 -9.14 -13.04
N SER A 277 6.96 -9.31 -14.00
CA SER A 277 8.30 -9.88 -13.78
C SER A 277 9.16 -9.17 -12.72
N ASN A 278 8.87 -7.91 -12.41
CA ASN A 278 9.57 -7.13 -11.38
C ASN A 278 9.09 -7.41 -9.95
N TYR A 279 8.04 -8.20 -9.78
CA TYR A 279 7.46 -8.56 -8.50
C TYR A 279 7.67 -10.03 -8.18
N MET A 280 7.70 -10.39 -6.91
CA MET A 280 7.85 -11.78 -6.49
C MET A 280 6.50 -12.50 -6.55
N PRO A 281 6.32 -13.49 -7.43
CA PRO A 281 5.10 -14.29 -7.48
C PRO A 281 5.08 -15.29 -6.31
N LYS A 282 3.91 -15.45 -5.71
CA LYS A 282 3.62 -16.54 -4.77
C LYS A 282 2.34 -17.23 -5.22
N GLU A 283 2.46 -18.48 -5.62
CA GLU A 283 1.34 -19.32 -6.01
C GLU A 283 0.63 -19.93 -4.79
N PHE A 284 -0.66 -20.17 -4.94
CA PHE A 284 -1.52 -20.77 -3.93
C PHE A 284 -2.32 -21.91 -4.53
N SER A 285 -2.73 -22.87 -3.71
CA SER A 285 -3.57 -23.98 -4.13
C SER A 285 -5.06 -23.61 -4.28
N SER A 286 -5.45 -22.41 -3.85
CA SER A 286 -6.84 -21.98 -3.75
C SER A 286 -6.95 -20.46 -4.00
N ILE A 287 -7.92 -20.07 -4.81
CA ILE A 287 -8.22 -18.64 -5.02
C ILE A 287 -8.78 -17.99 -3.74
N SER A 288 -9.50 -18.73 -2.90
CA SER A 288 -9.94 -18.23 -1.60
C SER A 288 -8.76 -17.86 -0.70
N GLN A 289 -7.69 -18.66 -0.69
CA GLN A 289 -6.47 -18.32 0.06
C GLN A 289 -5.78 -17.08 -0.50
N VAL A 290 -5.76 -16.90 -1.82
CA VAL A 290 -5.24 -15.68 -2.47
C VAL A 290 -6.02 -14.46 -2.00
N LEU A 291 -7.35 -14.51 -2.09
CA LEU A 291 -8.23 -13.40 -1.72
C LEU A 291 -8.11 -13.08 -0.22
N GLU A 292 -8.17 -14.07 0.64
CA GLU A 292 -8.03 -13.89 2.09
C GLU A 292 -6.66 -13.28 2.43
N THR A 293 -5.57 -13.81 1.87
CA THR A 293 -4.21 -13.31 2.13
C THR A 293 -4.02 -11.89 1.61
N TYR A 294 -4.43 -11.61 0.38
CA TYR A 294 -4.29 -10.30 -0.24
C TYR A 294 -5.02 -9.21 0.54
N TYR A 295 -6.30 -9.44 0.81
CA TYR A 295 -7.14 -8.44 1.47
C TYR A 295 -6.85 -8.32 2.97
N ALA A 296 -6.54 -9.41 3.68
CA ALA A 296 -6.12 -9.35 5.07
C ALA A 296 -4.82 -8.55 5.24
N THR A 297 -3.82 -8.80 4.39
CA THR A 297 -2.55 -8.07 4.41
C THR A 297 -2.75 -6.58 4.05
N ARG A 298 -3.53 -6.28 3.02
CA ARG A 298 -3.83 -4.90 2.60
C ARG A 298 -4.61 -4.13 3.67
N ASN A 299 -5.60 -4.76 4.30
CA ASN A 299 -6.35 -4.17 5.41
C ASN A 299 -5.46 -3.92 6.62
N GLN A 300 -4.59 -4.86 6.96
CA GLN A 300 -3.62 -4.70 8.04
C GLN A 300 -2.70 -3.50 7.78
N LEU A 301 -2.10 -3.42 6.59
CA LEU A 301 -1.24 -2.31 6.19
C LEU A 301 -1.97 -0.96 6.22
N THR A 302 -3.20 -0.90 5.70
CA THR A 302 -4.02 0.32 5.74
C THR A 302 -4.30 0.75 7.17
N ARG A 303 -4.67 -0.20 8.04
CA ARG A 303 -4.91 0.07 9.47
C ARG A 303 -3.65 0.56 10.18
N ILE A 304 -2.49 -0.04 9.90
CA ILE A 304 -1.21 0.39 10.44
C ILE A 304 -0.86 1.79 9.96
N ARG A 305 -1.03 2.09 8.67
CA ARG A 305 -0.81 3.44 8.11
C ARG A 305 -1.72 4.48 8.78
N GLN A 306 -3.00 4.18 8.97
CA GLN A 306 -3.94 5.08 9.66
C GLN A 306 -3.52 5.31 11.12
N LYS A 307 -3.19 4.24 11.87
CA LYS A 307 -2.72 4.33 13.26
C LYS A 307 -1.38 5.04 13.41
N SER A 308 -0.53 5.00 12.39
CA SER A 308 0.76 5.68 12.38
C SER A 308 0.68 7.17 11.98
N ALA A 309 -0.47 7.66 11.51
CA ALA A 309 -0.61 9.02 10.99
C ALA A 309 -0.16 10.10 11.98
N ASP A 310 -0.55 10.00 13.25
CA ASP A 310 -0.14 10.94 14.30
C ASP A 310 1.38 10.91 14.55
N LEU A 311 1.99 9.71 14.57
CA LEU A 311 3.42 9.54 14.74
C LEU A 311 4.19 10.12 13.56
N ARG A 312 3.72 9.88 12.34
CA ARG A 312 4.29 10.45 11.10
C ARG A 312 4.22 11.96 11.11
N HIS A 313 3.09 12.54 11.56
CA HIS A 313 2.96 14.00 11.67
C HIS A 313 3.96 14.60 12.65
N VAL A 314 4.16 13.97 13.81
CA VAL A 314 5.16 14.40 14.81
C VAL A 314 6.57 14.39 14.20
N VAL A 315 6.96 13.29 13.56
CA VAL A 315 8.30 13.14 12.94
C VAL A 315 8.49 14.13 11.81
N GLN A 316 7.51 14.28 10.91
CA GLN A 316 7.57 15.22 9.80
C GLN A 316 7.72 16.68 10.27
N THR A 317 6.94 17.08 11.26
CA THR A 317 7.02 18.43 11.84
C THR A 317 8.40 18.69 12.46
N ALA A 318 8.94 17.69 13.18
CA ALA A 318 10.26 17.79 13.77
C ALA A 318 11.37 17.86 12.71
N LEU A 319 11.29 17.06 11.64
CA LEU A 319 12.22 17.10 10.51
C LEU A 319 12.23 18.44 9.81
N GLU A 320 11.07 18.99 9.49
CA GLU A 320 10.96 20.31 8.83
C GLU A 320 11.56 21.43 9.69
N ARG A 321 11.28 21.39 11.00
CA ARG A 321 11.86 22.36 11.95
C ARG A 321 13.38 22.25 12.03
N ASN A 322 13.92 21.03 12.13
CA ASN A 322 15.36 20.83 12.25
C ASN A 322 16.08 21.14 10.93
N ARG A 323 15.52 20.81 9.77
CA ARG A 323 16.06 21.19 8.46
C ARG A 323 16.14 22.71 8.30
N LYS A 324 15.07 23.45 8.62
CA LYS A 324 15.10 24.93 8.63
C LYS A 324 16.15 25.49 9.58
N LYS A 325 16.27 24.91 10.78
CA LYS A 325 17.29 25.30 11.77
C LYS A 325 18.70 25.07 11.21
N TYR A 326 18.94 23.91 10.61
CA TYR A 326 20.23 23.55 10.02
C TYR A 326 20.62 24.48 8.88
N ASP A 327 19.71 24.78 7.97
CA ASP A 327 19.94 25.74 6.88
C ASP A 327 20.30 27.14 7.40
N LEU A 328 19.63 27.60 8.45
CA LEU A 328 19.95 28.89 9.08
C LEU A 328 21.35 28.86 9.71
N GLN A 329 21.68 27.80 10.43
CA GLN A 329 22.99 27.59 11.04
C GLN A 329 24.10 27.57 9.99
N LEU A 330 23.91 26.89 8.86
CA LEU A 330 24.88 26.85 7.75
C LEU A 330 25.10 28.24 7.13
N ARG A 331 24.03 29.02 6.93
CA ARG A 331 24.16 30.40 6.44
C ARG A 331 24.97 31.26 7.41
N GLN A 332 24.64 31.18 8.70
CA GLN A 332 25.38 31.91 9.74
C GLN A 332 26.83 31.45 9.84
N LEU A 333 27.13 30.16 9.67
CA LEU A 333 28.47 29.61 9.65
C LEU A 333 29.27 30.20 8.48
N LYS A 334 28.68 30.23 7.29
CA LYS A 334 29.28 30.83 6.09
C LYS A 334 29.63 32.31 6.28
N ASP A 335 28.78 33.06 6.98
CA ASP A 335 29.04 34.47 7.29
C ASP A 335 30.28 34.66 8.17
N THR A 336 30.69 33.62 8.91
CA THR A 336 31.90 33.66 9.75
C THR A 336 33.17 33.20 9.03
N GLU A 337 33.08 32.66 7.81
CA GLU A 337 34.29 32.22 7.05
C GLU A 337 35.26 33.36 6.76
N SER A 338 34.75 34.55 6.56
CA SER A 338 35.56 35.75 6.29
C SER A 338 36.17 36.39 7.55
N ARG A 339 36.14 35.71 8.72
CA ARG A 339 36.60 36.27 10.00
C ARG A 339 38.06 36.64 10.01
N ASP A 340 38.91 35.88 9.33
CA ASP A 340 40.37 36.06 9.34
C ASP A 340 40.81 37.39 8.74
N LYS A 341 40.00 37.98 7.83
CA LYS A 341 40.24 39.33 7.33
C LYS A 341 40.28 40.40 8.44
N TYR A 342 39.43 40.21 9.47
CA TYR A 342 39.38 41.18 10.59
C TYR A 342 40.62 41.06 11.49
N LYS A 343 41.17 39.87 11.65
CA LYS A 343 42.48 39.65 12.30
C LYS A 343 43.58 40.36 11.54
N VAL A 344 43.67 40.12 10.22
CA VAL A 344 44.63 40.76 9.33
C VAL A 344 44.47 42.30 9.36
N TYR A 345 43.27 42.83 9.30
CA TYR A 345 43.04 44.26 9.39
C TYR A 345 43.53 44.85 10.72
N GLY A 346 43.28 44.19 11.84
CA GLY A 346 43.79 44.62 13.16
C GLY A 346 45.35 44.61 13.20
N GLU A 347 45.99 43.56 12.67
CA GLU A 347 47.43 43.45 12.60
C GLU A 347 48.07 44.50 11.70
N LEU A 348 47.50 44.76 10.52
CA LEU A 348 47.99 45.79 9.59
C LEU A 348 47.82 47.21 10.14
N ILE A 349 46.71 47.49 10.84
CA ILE A 349 46.54 48.78 11.51
C ILE A 349 47.57 48.95 12.62
N ASN A 350 47.87 47.95 13.41
CA ASN A 350 48.92 48.01 14.41
C ASN A 350 50.33 48.24 13.81
N THR A 351 50.59 47.70 12.62
CA THR A 351 51.89 47.81 11.93
C THR A 351 52.05 49.12 11.21
N TYR A 352 51.04 49.64 10.53
CA TYR A 352 51.11 50.79 9.64
C TYR A 352 50.29 52.02 10.17
N GLY A 353 49.57 51.88 11.29
CA GLY A 353 48.68 52.89 11.82
C GLY A 353 49.38 54.19 12.24
N TYR A 354 50.72 54.21 12.44
CA TYR A 354 51.47 55.40 12.74
C TYR A 354 51.51 56.41 11.56
N ASN A 355 51.19 55.98 10.33
CA ASN A 355 51.09 56.85 9.15
C ASN A 355 49.67 57.38 8.90
N VAL A 356 48.69 57.04 9.72
CA VAL A 356 47.28 57.47 9.56
C VAL A 356 47.07 58.83 10.15
N ALA A 357 46.68 59.82 9.34
CA ALA A 357 46.33 61.14 9.82
C ALA A 357 44.98 61.16 10.60
N PRO A 358 44.82 62.05 11.59
CA PRO A 358 43.53 62.18 12.29
C PRO A 358 42.37 62.46 11.32
N GLY A 359 41.26 61.68 11.42
CA GLY A 359 40.09 61.82 10.56
C GLY A 359 40.10 61.01 9.25
N GLU A 360 41.15 60.24 8.97
CA GLU A 360 41.22 59.34 7.82
C GLU A 360 40.17 58.21 7.92
N LYS A 361 39.50 57.96 6.78
CA LYS A 361 38.43 56.95 6.69
C LYS A 361 38.93 55.60 6.19
N ARG A 362 40.20 55.51 5.67
CA ARG A 362 40.78 54.29 5.10
C ARG A 362 42.27 54.29 5.33
N LEU A 363 42.82 53.07 5.53
CA LEU A 363 44.26 52.80 5.52
C LEU A 363 44.55 51.88 4.36
N GLU A 364 45.46 52.27 3.48
CA GLU A 364 46.04 51.37 2.47
C GLU A 364 47.31 50.79 3.02
N ALA A 365 47.38 49.48 3.15
CA ALA A 365 48.48 48.78 3.74
C ALA A 365 48.83 47.51 2.91
N LEU A 366 50.15 47.22 2.81
CA LEU A 366 50.60 45.97 2.21
C LEU A 366 50.27 44.79 3.14
N ASN A 367 49.42 43.92 2.66
CA ASN A 367 49.17 42.64 3.34
C ASN A 367 50.37 41.71 3.17
N TYR A 368 51.17 41.55 4.19
CA TYR A 368 52.38 40.73 4.16
C TYR A 368 52.10 39.20 4.07
N TYR A 369 50.83 38.78 4.19
CA TYR A 369 50.46 37.38 3.97
C TYR A 369 50.18 37.07 2.49
N THR A 370 49.59 38.02 1.73
CA THR A 370 49.23 37.84 0.32
C THR A 370 50.06 38.65 -0.64
N ASN A 371 50.90 39.58 -0.12
CA ASN A 371 51.68 40.53 -0.88
C ASN A 371 50.87 41.49 -1.77
N GLU A 372 49.63 41.77 -1.37
CA GLU A 372 48.68 42.66 -2.06
C GLU A 372 48.39 43.89 -1.19
N ILE A 373 48.07 45.02 -1.82
CA ILE A 373 47.62 46.25 -1.12
C ILE A 373 46.14 46.05 -0.75
N VAL A 374 45.82 46.18 0.54
CA VAL A 374 44.45 46.08 1.07
C VAL A 374 44.01 47.42 1.63
N SER A 375 42.83 47.88 1.22
CA SER A 375 42.16 49.07 1.74
C SER A 375 41.32 48.73 2.98
N ILE A 376 41.73 49.20 4.14
CA ILE A 376 41.11 48.91 5.43
C ILE A 376 40.22 50.07 5.84
N PRO A 377 38.92 49.90 6.00
CA PRO A 377 38.03 50.96 6.49
C PRO A 377 38.33 51.34 7.95
N LEU A 378 38.46 52.64 8.23
CA LEU A 378 38.69 53.18 9.57
C LEU A 378 37.47 54.03 10.02
N ASP A 379 37.21 54.01 11.32
CA ASP A 379 36.30 54.94 11.96
C ASP A 379 37.10 56.24 12.25
N PRO A 380 36.78 57.39 11.60
CA PRO A 380 37.56 58.62 11.69
C PRO A 380 37.50 59.29 13.07
N VAL A 381 36.57 58.89 13.92
CA VAL A 381 36.41 59.38 15.29
C VAL A 381 37.34 58.69 16.28
N ARG A 382 37.92 57.56 15.85
CA ARG A 382 38.75 56.70 16.70
C ARG A 382 40.22 56.76 16.31
N THR A 383 41.06 56.53 17.28
CA THR A 383 42.47 56.37 17.05
C THR A 383 42.74 55.09 16.25
N PRO A 384 43.89 54.98 15.54
CA PRO A 384 44.28 53.74 14.86
C PRO A 384 44.27 52.51 15.80
N GLN A 385 44.71 52.69 17.03
CA GLN A 385 44.76 51.64 18.04
C GLN A 385 43.36 51.16 18.46
N GLU A 386 42.39 52.07 18.61
CA GLU A 386 40.99 51.74 18.90
C GLU A 386 40.32 51.04 17.71
N ASN A 387 40.66 51.42 16.47
CA ASN A 387 40.19 50.73 15.27
C ASN A 387 40.74 49.30 15.20
N ALA A 388 42.01 49.10 15.50
CA ALA A 388 42.61 47.76 15.58
C ALA A 388 41.92 46.88 16.63
N GLN A 389 41.68 47.43 17.85
CA GLN A 389 40.97 46.71 18.90
C GLN A 389 39.53 46.33 18.48
N ARG A 390 38.84 47.21 17.75
CA ARG A 390 37.48 46.91 17.20
C ARG A 390 37.54 45.76 16.21
N TYR A 391 38.52 45.69 15.34
CA TYR A 391 38.69 44.60 14.41
C TYR A 391 39.03 43.29 15.13
N PHE A 392 39.91 43.29 16.11
CA PHE A 392 40.18 42.12 16.94
C PHE A 392 38.97 41.65 17.74
N ALA A 393 38.19 42.56 18.28
CA ALA A 393 36.92 42.23 18.97
C ALA A 393 35.95 41.56 18.01
N LYS A 394 35.84 42.08 16.76
CA LYS A 394 35.00 41.48 15.71
C LYS A 394 35.48 40.10 15.29
N TYR A 395 36.78 39.90 15.11
CA TYR A 395 37.40 38.60 14.88
C TYR A 395 37.08 37.59 15.99
N ASN A 396 37.32 37.97 17.23
CA ASN A 396 37.09 37.11 18.38
C ASN A 396 35.61 36.71 18.53
N LYS A 397 34.69 37.66 18.27
CA LYS A 397 33.24 37.40 18.27
C LYS A 397 32.89 36.38 17.19
N GLN A 398 33.35 36.55 15.94
CA GLN A 398 33.08 35.65 14.84
C GLN A 398 33.75 34.29 15.04
N LYS A 399 34.96 34.23 15.61
CA LYS A 399 35.62 32.97 15.95
C LYS A 399 34.82 32.14 16.93
N ARG A 400 34.36 32.75 18.04
CA ARG A 400 33.48 32.07 19.01
C ARG A 400 32.14 31.61 18.37
N THR A 401 31.59 32.43 17.49
CA THR A 401 30.37 32.08 16.76
C THR A 401 30.58 30.91 15.82
N PHE A 402 31.71 30.88 15.11
CA PHE A 402 32.10 29.78 14.24
C PHE A 402 32.24 28.46 15.02
N GLU A 403 32.98 28.47 16.12
CA GLU A 403 33.19 27.30 16.97
C GLU A 403 31.86 26.76 17.52
N ALA A 404 30.99 27.63 18.03
CA ALA A 404 29.67 27.26 18.54
C ALA A 404 28.74 26.73 17.43
N LEU A 405 28.71 27.39 16.27
CA LEU A 405 27.87 26.96 15.15
C LEU A 405 28.34 25.62 14.56
N THR A 406 29.65 25.36 14.54
CA THR A 406 30.19 24.08 14.07
C THR A 406 29.65 22.91 14.91
N VAL A 407 29.63 23.07 16.24
CA VAL A 407 29.05 22.06 17.15
C VAL A 407 27.55 21.93 16.94
N LEU A 408 26.83 23.07 16.90
CA LEU A 408 25.38 23.08 16.72
C LEU A 408 24.95 22.51 15.37
N CYS A 409 25.69 22.75 14.29
CA CYS A 409 25.43 22.13 12.98
C CYS A 409 25.55 20.63 13.05
N LYS A 410 26.60 20.13 13.72
CA LYS A 410 26.81 18.68 13.88
C LYS A 410 25.66 18.04 14.67
N GLU A 411 25.29 18.62 15.82
CA GLU A 411 24.18 18.13 16.64
C GLU A 411 22.85 18.15 15.86
N THR A 412 22.59 19.20 15.11
CA THR A 412 21.36 19.31 14.32
C THR A 412 21.33 18.31 13.16
N ALA A 413 22.49 18.03 12.53
CA ALA A 413 22.60 17.01 11.49
C ALA A 413 22.38 15.59 12.05
N GLU A 414 22.92 15.28 13.23
CA GLU A 414 22.70 14.01 13.93
C GLU A 414 21.22 13.84 14.29
N GLU A 415 20.54 14.90 14.74
CA GLU A 415 19.11 14.92 15.04
C GLU A 415 18.25 14.67 13.79
N ILE A 416 18.59 15.27 12.64
CA ILE A 416 17.92 15.03 11.36
C ILE A 416 18.09 13.55 10.97
N SER A 417 19.31 13.02 11.03
CA SER A 417 19.59 11.61 10.71
C SER A 417 18.79 10.64 11.59
N TYR A 418 18.70 10.93 12.89
CA TYR A 418 17.87 10.18 13.82
C TYR A 418 16.38 10.20 13.42
N LEU A 419 15.82 11.37 13.13
CA LEU A 419 14.42 11.49 12.74
C LEU A 419 14.13 10.80 11.39
N GLU A 420 15.07 10.82 10.45
CA GLU A 420 14.97 10.08 9.19
C GLU A 420 14.98 8.57 9.40
N SER A 421 15.76 8.07 10.36
CA SER A 421 15.72 6.65 10.75
C SER A 421 14.38 6.24 11.37
N VAL A 422 13.78 7.11 12.20
CA VAL A 422 12.44 6.88 12.76
C VAL A 422 11.37 6.92 11.67
N GLN A 423 11.49 7.81 10.68
CA GLN A 423 10.60 7.83 9.53
C GLN A 423 10.67 6.52 8.75
N THR A 424 11.87 6.00 8.50
CA THR A 424 12.08 4.69 7.87
C THR A 424 11.46 3.56 8.69
N ALA A 425 11.63 3.58 10.02
CA ALA A 425 11.00 2.60 10.91
C ALA A 425 9.47 2.62 10.81
N LEU A 426 8.85 3.81 10.71
CA LEU A 426 7.41 3.97 10.48
C LEU A 426 6.96 3.42 9.11
N ASP A 427 7.83 3.48 8.09
CA ASP A 427 7.52 2.98 6.75
C ASP A 427 7.55 1.45 6.67
N ILE A 428 8.41 0.80 7.45
CA ILE A 428 8.53 -0.66 7.51
C ILE A 428 7.66 -1.31 8.60
N ALA A 429 6.99 -0.54 9.45
CA ALA A 429 6.13 -1.06 10.51
C ALA A 429 4.95 -1.86 9.94
N LEU A 430 4.79 -3.11 10.38
CA LEU A 430 3.77 -4.05 9.93
C LEU A 430 2.75 -4.40 11.02
N THR A 431 3.06 -4.12 12.28
CA THR A 431 2.23 -4.48 13.42
C THR A 431 1.98 -3.30 14.37
N GLU A 432 0.95 -3.41 15.21
CA GLU A 432 0.70 -2.42 16.27
C GLU A 432 1.83 -2.39 17.31
N ASN A 433 2.50 -3.51 17.53
CA ASN A 433 3.65 -3.58 18.42
C ASN A 433 4.84 -2.78 17.87
N ASP A 434 5.08 -2.80 16.56
CA ASP A 434 6.10 -1.97 15.91
C ASP A 434 5.82 -0.48 16.16
N LEU A 435 4.56 -0.05 16.00
CA LEU A 435 4.16 1.33 16.27
C LEU A 435 4.28 1.70 17.75
N ALA A 436 4.01 0.77 18.66
CA ALA A 436 4.15 0.99 20.10
C ALA A 436 5.61 1.22 20.51
N GLU A 437 6.56 0.46 19.93
CA GLU A 437 8.00 0.65 20.15
C GLU A 437 8.48 2.00 19.63
N ILE A 438 8.10 2.37 18.39
CA ILE A 438 8.45 3.68 17.80
C ILE A 438 7.88 4.82 18.63
N LYS A 439 6.65 4.68 19.14
CA LYS A 439 6.05 5.66 20.04
C LYS A 439 6.81 5.79 21.35
N GLU A 440 7.27 4.68 21.92
CA GLU A 440 8.09 4.69 23.13
C GLU A 440 9.44 5.36 22.87
N GLU A 441 10.08 5.07 21.76
CA GLU A 441 11.32 5.71 21.30
C GLU A 441 11.16 7.22 21.18
N LEU A 442 10.13 7.71 20.48
CA LEU A 442 9.82 9.15 20.34
C LEU A 442 9.46 9.80 21.67
N THR A 443 8.87 9.05 22.60
CA THR A 443 8.58 9.55 23.96
C THR A 443 9.84 9.68 24.80
N ASN A 444 10.76 8.73 24.71
CA ASN A 444 12.04 8.77 25.40
C ASN A 444 12.98 9.84 24.86
N SER A 445 12.93 10.11 23.55
CA SER A 445 13.66 11.19 22.89
C SER A 445 12.99 12.57 23.03
N GLY A 446 11.86 12.67 23.73
CA GLY A 446 11.20 13.95 24.09
C GLY A 446 10.30 14.57 23.01
N TYR A 447 10.08 13.89 21.86
CA TYR A 447 9.17 14.37 20.80
C TYR A 447 7.70 14.21 21.15
N ILE A 448 7.36 13.22 22.00
CA ILE A 448 6.01 12.99 22.49
C ILE A 448 6.00 13.15 24.02
N ARG A 449 5.03 13.92 24.52
CA ARG A 449 4.87 14.10 25.99
C ARG A 449 4.47 12.79 26.64
N ARG A 450 5.19 12.37 27.68
CA ARG A 450 4.84 11.22 28.52
C ARG A 450 3.48 11.46 29.17
N ARG A 451 2.46 10.69 28.78
CA ARG A 451 1.22 10.60 29.57
C ARG A 451 1.46 9.57 30.68
N TYR A 452 1.25 9.96 31.93
CA TYR A 452 1.32 9.04 33.08
C TYR A 452 0.20 8.00 32.93
N THR A 453 0.51 6.83 32.35
CA THR A 453 -0.35 5.65 32.41
C THR A 453 0.24 4.67 33.43
N LYS A 454 -0.57 4.25 34.39
CA LYS A 454 -0.18 3.34 35.48
C LYS A 454 0.21 1.91 35.03
N LYS A 455 0.11 1.57 33.75
CA LYS A 455 0.52 0.26 33.21
C LYS A 455 1.64 0.42 32.19
N LYS A 456 2.84 -0.06 32.53
CA LYS A 456 3.87 -0.36 31.51
C LYS A 456 3.34 -1.52 30.66
N VAL A 457 3.01 -1.24 29.41
CA VAL A 457 2.75 -2.30 28.43
C VAL A 457 4.10 -2.97 28.17
N LYS A 458 4.24 -4.23 28.51
CA LYS A 458 5.41 -5.04 28.13
C LYS A 458 5.29 -5.25 26.61
N ILE A 459 6.03 -4.49 25.84
CA ILE A 459 6.12 -4.67 24.38
C ILE A 459 7.09 -5.83 24.17
N ASN A 460 6.57 -6.97 23.71
CA ASN A 460 7.37 -8.14 23.36
C ASN A 460 7.43 -8.24 21.84
N ASN A 461 8.28 -7.40 21.24
CA ASN A 461 8.46 -7.36 19.80
C ASN A 461 9.85 -7.89 19.45
N LYS A 462 9.93 -8.85 18.52
CA LYS A 462 11.19 -9.48 18.10
C LYS A 462 11.64 -8.90 16.75
N PRO A 463 12.96 -8.86 16.49
CA PRO A 463 13.49 -8.59 15.16
C PRO A 463 12.90 -9.56 14.14
N LEU A 464 12.92 -9.18 12.87
CA LEU A 464 12.60 -10.12 11.80
C LEU A 464 13.68 -11.22 11.79
N HIS A 465 13.26 -12.46 11.56
CA HIS A 465 14.14 -13.61 11.54
C HIS A 465 13.92 -14.40 10.24
N TYR A 466 14.99 -14.61 9.52
CA TYR A 466 15.03 -15.37 8.27
C TYR A 466 16.09 -16.46 8.37
N ILE A 467 15.95 -17.47 7.52
CA ILE A 467 16.95 -18.53 7.35
C ILE A 467 17.39 -18.48 5.88
N SER A 468 18.70 -18.41 5.65
CA SER A 468 19.24 -18.45 4.27
C SER A 468 19.11 -19.84 3.67
N SER A 469 19.29 -19.96 2.35
CA SER A 469 19.34 -21.24 1.63
C SER A 469 20.40 -22.20 2.21
N ASP A 470 21.46 -21.66 2.80
CA ASP A 470 22.58 -22.41 3.39
C ASP A 470 22.37 -22.71 4.89
N GLY A 471 21.21 -22.33 5.45
CA GLY A 471 20.81 -22.63 6.83
C GLY A 471 21.28 -21.59 7.87
N PHE A 472 21.87 -20.46 7.47
CA PHE A 472 22.27 -19.42 8.42
C PHE A 472 21.09 -18.59 8.90
N HIS A 473 21.07 -18.25 10.17
CA HIS A 473 20.07 -17.37 10.76
C HIS A 473 20.38 -15.90 10.50
N ILE A 474 19.40 -15.15 9.98
CA ILE A 474 19.52 -13.74 9.66
C ILE A 474 18.48 -12.96 10.48
N TYR A 475 18.95 -12.00 11.27
CA TYR A 475 18.12 -11.14 12.10
C TYR A 475 18.15 -9.71 11.58
N VAL A 476 16.98 -9.08 11.47
CA VAL A 476 16.83 -7.72 10.92
C VAL A 476 16.07 -6.85 11.93
N GLY A 477 16.69 -5.76 12.36
CA GLY A 477 16.07 -4.79 13.26
C GLY A 477 15.03 -3.94 12.55
N LYS A 478 13.89 -3.69 13.20
CA LYS A 478 12.75 -2.93 12.67
C LYS A 478 12.77 -1.45 13.07
N ASN A 479 13.56 -1.09 14.05
CA ASN A 479 13.70 0.27 14.59
C ASN A 479 15.08 0.43 15.26
N ASN A 480 15.41 1.65 15.70
CA ASN A 480 16.72 1.94 16.30
C ASN A 480 16.97 1.14 17.58
N LEU A 481 15.94 0.92 18.39
CA LEU A 481 16.06 0.17 19.63
C LEU A 481 16.46 -1.30 19.37
N GLN A 482 15.82 -1.92 18.37
CA GLN A 482 16.17 -3.28 17.95
C GLN A 482 17.53 -3.33 17.24
N ASN A 483 17.88 -2.32 16.44
CA ASN A 483 19.19 -2.20 15.82
C ASN A 483 20.30 -2.18 16.87
N ASP A 484 20.14 -1.38 17.94
CA ASP A 484 21.08 -1.30 19.05
C ASP A 484 21.17 -2.62 19.83
N GLN A 485 20.03 -3.27 20.10
CA GLN A 485 20.00 -4.57 20.75
C GLN A 485 20.70 -5.64 19.93
N LEU A 486 20.48 -5.68 18.61
CA LEU A 486 21.12 -6.64 17.72
C LEU A 486 22.64 -6.47 17.69
N THR A 487 23.13 -5.23 17.60
CA THR A 487 24.57 -4.96 17.48
C THR A 487 25.31 -4.98 18.80
N SER A 488 24.68 -4.50 19.90
CA SER A 488 25.37 -4.32 21.18
C SER A 488 25.23 -5.49 22.14
N HIS A 489 24.15 -6.29 22.01
CA HIS A 489 23.81 -7.34 22.97
C HIS A 489 23.63 -8.72 22.37
N PHE A 490 23.18 -8.81 21.10
CA PHE A 490 22.85 -10.08 20.46
C PHE A 490 24.02 -10.63 19.63
N ALA A 491 24.65 -9.79 18.79
CA ALA A 491 25.73 -10.21 17.92
C ALA A 491 26.97 -10.66 18.72
N VAL A 492 27.57 -11.78 18.29
CA VAL A 492 28.84 -12.29 18.82
C VAL A 492 29.98 -12.04 17.83
N GLY A 493 31.24 -12.19 18.27
CA GLY A 493 32.42 -11.74 17.51
C GLY A 493 32.60 -12.38 16.12
N ASN A 494 31.96 -13.51 15.84
CA ASN A 494 32.03 -14.20 14.55
C ASN A 494 30.86 -13.88 13.61
N ASP A 495 29.85 -13.16 14.09
CA ASP A 495 28.66 -12.83 13.28
C ASP A 495 28.98 -11.75 12.27
N TRP A 496 28.29 -11.78 11.13
CA TRP A 496 28.38 -10.75 10.12
C TRP A 496 27.31 -9.68 10.36
N TRP A 497 27.77 -8.42 10.42
CA TRP A 497 26.91 -7.26 10.51
C TRP A 497 26.88 -6.50 9.17
N PHE A 498 25.66 -6.15 8.73
CA PHE A 498 25.43 -5.38 7.51
C PHE A 498 24.56 -4.17 7.82
N HIS A 499 24.92 -3.06 7.22
CA HIS A 499 24.14 -1.83 7.23
C HIS A 499 24.43 -1.00 5.98
N ALA A 500 23.41 -0.30 5.45
CA ALA A 500 23.58 0.59 4.31
C ALA A 500 24.45 1.80 4.68
N LYS A 501 25.52 2.06 3.91
CA LYS A 501 26.41 3.18 4.16
C LYS A 501 25.69 4.50 3.89
N GLN A 502 25.73 5.43 4.85
CA GLN A 502 25.17 6.78 4.75
C GLN A 502 23.67 6.84 4.43
N ALA A 503 22.91 5.82 4.79
CA ALA A 503 21.48 5.79 4.66
C ALA A 503 20.83 5.27 5.96
N PRO A 504 19.70 5.84 6.41
CA PRO A 504 18.92 5.27 7.50
C PRO A 504 18.40 3.88 7.09
N GLY A 505 18.40 2.92 8.01
CA GLY A 505 17.96 1.57 7.70
C GLY A 505 18.15 0.58 8.84
N SER A 506 17.78 -0.66 8.57
CA SER A 506 17.90 -1.76 9.52
C SER A 506 19.34 -2.24 9.65
N HIS A 507 19.71 -2.65 10.89
CA HIS A 507 20.88 -3.48 11.10
C HIS A 507 20.51 -4.94 10.83
N VAL A 508 21.37 -5.63 10.10
CA VAL A 508 21.21 -7.03 9.76
C VAL A 508 22.38 -7.82 10.35
N ILE A 509 22.05 -8.84 11.14
CA ILE A 509 23.04 -9.77 11.71
C ILE A 509 22.83 -11.13 11.06
N ARG A 510 23.85 -11.65 10.40
CA ARG A 510 23.89 -13.06 9.98
C ARG A 510 24.71 -13.83 11.00
N SER A 511 24.05 -14.72 11.74
CA SER A 511 24.71 -15.58 12.71
C SER A 511 25.51 -16.68 11.99
N GLU A 512 26.73 -16.92 12.45
CA GLU A 512 27.56 -18.03 11.98
C GLU A 512 27.17 -19.38 12.63
N GLU A 513 26.28 -19.37 13.62
CA GLU A 513 25.67 -20.57 14.17
C GLU A 513 24.56 -21.07 13.20
N ARG A 514 24.60 -22.35 12.85
CA ARG A 514 23.62 -23.02 11.97
C ARG A 514 22.54 -23.74 12.77
#